data_a3df54954a3ca56219c2ec326b223d07
#
_entry.id   a3df54954a3ca56219c2ec326b223d07
#
_cell.length_a   1.000
_cell.length_b   1.000
_cell.length_c   1.000
_cell.angle_alpha   90.00
_cell.angle_beta   90.00
_cell.angle_gamma   90.00
#
_symmetry.space_group_name_H-M   'P 1'
#
loop_
_entity.id
_entity.type
_entity.pdbx_description
1 polymer ?
#
loop_
_entity_poly.entity_id
_entity_poly.type
_entity_poly.pdbx_seq_one_letter_code
_entity_poly.pdbx_strand_id
1 'polypeptide(L)'
;MSIAGCGNAEHPVARRGVDFLLKSMRADGSWPIDTNLATWVTTLAVNALGPSIHEVMSAEERGRILDWLLAQQYRTVHPYTGAAPGGWAWTDLPGGVPDADDTAGALLALKHLSLAPGLSR
;
A
#
# COMPACT_ATOMS: atom_id res chain seq x y z
N MET A 1 -13.96 1.97 18.29
CA MET A 1 -13.77 2.39 19.71
C MET A 1 -12.54 1.69 20.27
N SER A 2 -11.71 2.38 21.06
CA SER A 2 -10.54 1.75 21.70
C SER A 2 -10.97 0.94 22.94
N ILE A 3 -10.23 -0.12 23.26
CA ILE A 3 -10.44 -0.94 24.45
C ILE A 3 -10.41 -0.07 25.73
N ALA A 4 -9.47 0.90 25.80
CA ALA A 4 -9.39 1.84 26.91
C ALA A 4 -10.61 2.77 26.97
N GLY A 5 -11.11 3.26 25.84
CA GLY A 5 -12.30 4.10 25.76
C GLY A 5 -13.60 3.40 26.17
N CYS A 6 -13.60 2.07 26.21
CA CYS A 6 -14.70 1.26 26.73
C CYS A 6 -14.58 0.96 28.24
N GLY A 7 -13.73 1.65 28.98
CA GLY A 7 -13.51 1.44 30.41
C GLY A 7 -12.56 0.30 30.77
N ASN A 8 -11.88 -0.30 29.78
CA ASN A 8 -10.97 -1.44 29.98
C ASN A 8 -9.49 -1.03 29.82
N ALA A 9 -9.08 0.10 30.41
CA ALA A 9 -7.71 0.59 30.31
C ALA A 9 -6.65 -0.42 30.85
N GLU A 10 -7.03 -1.22 31.85
CA GLU A 10 -6.18 -2.23 32.48
C GLU A 10 -6.08 -3.54 31.69
N HIS A 11 -6.84 -3.67 30.58
CA HIS A 11 -6.77 -4.87 29.76
C HIS A 11 -5.37 -5.07 29.19
N PRO A 12 -4.82 -6.31 29.17
CA PRO A 12 -3.44 -6.56 28.70
C PRO A 12 -3.14 -6.04 27.30
N VAL A 13 -4.13 -6.05 26.41
CA VAL A 13 -3.98 -5.49 25.03
C VAL A 13 -3.86 -3.97 25.09
N ALA A 14 -4.66 -3.28 25.93
CA ALA A 14 -4.56 -1.82 26.08
C ALA A 14 -3.21 -1.43 26.66
N ARG A 15 -2.73 -2.11 27.69
CA ARG A 15 -1.42 -1.87 28.31
C ARG A 15 -0.29 -2.05 27.28
N ARG A 16 -0.28 -3.15 26.51
CA ARG A 16 0.72 -3.37 25.45
C ARG A 16 0.66 -2.29 24.35
N GLY A 17 -0.54 -1.84 24.02
CA GLY A 17 -0.72 -0.74 23.07
C GLY A 17 -0.12 0.58 23.57
N VAL A 18 -0.33 0.92 24.85
CA VAL A 18 0.28 2.09 25.49
C VAL A 18 1.80 1.97 25.50
N ASP A 19 2.33 0.82 25.92
CA ASP A 19 3.77 0.55 25.90
C ASP A 19 4.38 0.73 24.50
N PHE A 20 3.71 0.23 23.47
CA PHE A 20 4.14 0.39 22.07
C PHE A 20 4.17 1.87 21.68
N LEU A 21 3.11 2.62 21.97
CA LEU A 21 3.05 4.05 21.69
C LEU A 21 4.17 4.83 22.39
N LEU A 22 4.38 4.58 23.69
CA LEU A 22 5.43 5.26 24.44
C LEU A 22 6.83 4.93 23.92
N LYS A 23 7.08 3.69 23.48
CA LYS A 23 8.38 3.28 22.92
C LYS A 23 8.62 3.80 21.50
N SER A 24 7.55 4.05 20.74
CA SER A 24 7.64 4.56 19.35
C SER A 24 7.64 6.09 19.29
N MET A 25 7.41 6.79 20.38
CA MET A 25 7.46 8.25 20.45
C MET A 25 8.87 8.78 20.17
N ARG A 26 8.98 9.76 19.28
CA ARG A 26 10.24 10.45 18.98
C ARG A 26 10.63 11.42 20.08
N ALA A 27 11.88 11.86 20.06
CA ALA A 27 12.40 12.82 21.04
C ALA A 27 11.68 14.19 21.02
N ASP A 28 11.10 14.57 19.90
CA ASP A 28 10.29 15.78 19.73
C ASP A 28 8.82 15.62 20.18
N GLY A 29 8.44 14.44 20.70
CA GLY A 29 7.09 14.13 21.17
C GLY A 29 6.12 13.66 20.07
N SER A 30 6.55 13.58 18.81
CA SER A 30 5.75 13.06 17.73
C SER A 30 5.81 11.55 17.61
N TRP A 31 4.82 10.95 16.91
CA TRP A 31 4.88 9.54 16.51
C TRP A 31 5.23 9.40 15.04
N PRO A 32 6.05 8.41 14.68
CA PRO A 32 6.28 8.09 13.27
C PRO A 32 4.98 7.60 12.64
N ILE A 33 4.75 8.00 11.40
CA ILE A 33 3.78 7.36 10.52
C ILE A 33 4.33 5.99 10.12
N ASP A 34 3.45 5.01 9.82
CA ASP A 34 3.88 3.80 9.14
C ASP A 34 4.58 4.21 7.84
N THR A 35 5.83 3.78 7.68
CA THR A 35 6.68 4.19 6.56
C THR A 35 6.65 3.20 5.40
N ASN A 36 5.95 2.08 5.53
CA ASN A 36 5.83 1.14 4.43
C ASN A 36 4.66 1.53 3.51
N LEU A 37 5.00 2.31 2.49
CA LEU A 37 4.11 2.74 1.42
C LEU A 37 4.53 2.09 0.08
N ALA A 38 5.02 0.84 0.11
CA ALA A 38 5.67 0.22 -1.03
C ALA A 38 4.76 0.17 -2.27
N THR A 39 3.49 -0.18 -2.12
CA THR A 39 2.55 -0.22 -3.24
C THR A 39 2.30 1.18 -3.77
N TRP A 40 1.99 2.12 -2.90
CA TRP A 40 1.70 3.51 -3.28
C TRP A 40 2.89 4.18 -3.97
N VAL A 41 4.08 4.09 -3.41
CA VAL A 41 5.30 4.68 -4.01
C VAL A 41 5.63 4.03 -5.35
N THR A 42 5.48 2.71 -5.48
CA THR A 42 5.70 2.00 -6.74
C THR A 42 4.74 2.47 -7.82
N THR A 43 3.45 2.56 -7.53
CA THR A 43 2.45 3.03 -8.50
C THR A 43 2.68 4.48 -8.89
N LEU A 44 3.03 5.36 -7.93
CA LEU A 44 3.38 6.75 -8.20
C LEU A 44 4.60 6.87 -9.10
N ALA A 45 5.65 6.09 -8.86
CA ALA A 45 6.88 6.10 -9.68
C ALA A 45 6.59 5.66 -11.12
N VAL A 46 5.85 4.56 -11.30
CA VAL A 46 5.45 4.07 -12.62
C VAL A 46 4.59 5.10 -13.35
N ASN A 47 3.59 5.67 -12.66
CA ASN A 47 2.68 6.65 -13.25
C ASN A 47 3.40 7.98 -13.59
N ALA A 48 4.39 8.38 -12.80
CA ALA A 48 5.21 9.56 -13.10
C ALA A 48 6.09 9.36 -14.34
N LEU A 49 6.63 8.17 -14.56
CA LEU A 49 7.35 7.83 -15.78
C LEU A 49 6.40 7.71 -16.98
N GLY A 50 5.18 7.23 -16.76
CA GLY A 50 4.20 7.06 -17.81
C GLY A 50 4.73 6.25 -19.00
N PRO A 51 4.47 6.67 -20.26
CA PRO A 51 4.99 5.98 -21.44
C PRO A 51 6.53 5.92 -21.53
N SER A 52 7.24 6.89 -20.94
CA SER A 52 8.72 6.93 -20.96
C SER A 52 9.36 5.78 -20.19
N ILE A 53 8.59 5.03 -19.40
CA ILE A 53 9.08 3.83 -18.70
C ILE A 53 9.69 2.81 -19.68
N HIS A 54 9.21 2.77 -20.92
CA HIS A 54 9.71 1.87 -21.97
C HIS A 54 11.08 2.30 -22.54
N GLU A 55 11.45 3.55 -22.34
CA GLU A 55 12.74 4.11 -22.79
C GLU A 55 13.81 3.97 -21.71
N VAL A 56 13.42 4.07 -20.43
CA VAL A 56 14.33 4.11 -19.29
C VAL A 56 14.50 2.78 -18.57
N MET A 57 13.60 1.82 -18.79
CA MET A 57 13.64 0.50 -18.15
C MET A 57 13.58 -0.62 -19.18
N SER A 58 14.35 -1.68 -18.93
CA SER A 58 14.32 -2.91 -19.73
C SER A 58 12.98 -3.64 -19.59
N ALA A 59 12.67 -4.51 -20.53
CA ALA A 59 11.47 -5.35 -20.46
C ALA A 59 11.46 -6.26 -19.22
N GLU A 60 12.62 -6.74 -18.81
CA GLU A 60 12.77 -7.57 -17.61
C GLU A 60 12.47 -6.79 -16.33
N GLU A 61 12.99 -5.57 -16.20
CA GLU A 61 12.71 -4.71 -15.04
C GLU A 61 11.24 -4.36 -14.94
N ARG A 62 10.60 -3.98 -16.06
CA ARG A 62 9.15 -3.73 -16.09
C ARG A 62 8.34 -4.98 -15.76
N GLY A 63 8.75 -6.16 -16.24
CA GLY A 63 8.13 -7.43 -15.91
C GLY A 63 8.15 -7.72 -14.41
N ARG A 64 9.28 -7.51 -13.75
CA ARG A 64 9.40 -7.68 -12.30
C ARG A 64 8.47 -6.74 -11.52
N ILE A 65 8.35 -5.48 -11.94
CA ILE A 65 7.43 -4.53 -11.30
C ILE A 65 5.97 -4.97 -11.53
N LEU A 66 5.65 -5.38 -12.75
CA LEU A 66 4.32 -5.87 -13.12
C LEU A 66 3.90 -7.05 -12.26
N ASP A 67 4.75 -8.07 -12.17
CA ASP A 67 4.49 -9.29 -11.40
C ASP A 67 4.35 -8.99 -9.91
N TRP A 68 5.23 -8.13 -9.38
CA TRP A 68 5.16 -7.71 -8.00
C TRP A 68 3.86 -6.95 -7.71
N LEU A 69 3.47 -5.99 -8.56
CA LEU A 69 2.25 -5.20 -8.36
C LEU A 69 0.99 -6.09 -8.47
N LEU A 70 0.96 -7.04 -9.39
CA LEU A 70 -0.14 -8.01 -9.51
C LEU A 70 -0.23 -8.93 -8.27
N ALA A 71 0.90 -9.25 -7.64
CA ALA A 71 0.92 -10.03 -6.41
C ALA A 71 0.31 -9.30 -5.20
N GLN A 72 0.30 -7.93 -5.22
CA GLN A 72 -0.31 -7.13 -4.16
C GLN A 72 -1.83 -7.00 -4.28
N GLN A 73 -2.44 -7.47 -5.38
CA GLN A 73 -3.88 -7.40 -5.55
C GLN A 73 -4.62 -8.26 -4.51
N TYR A 74 -5.56 -7.68 -3.80
CA TYR A 74 -6.45 -8.42 -2.91
C TYR A 74 -7.35 -9.37 -3.70
N ARG A 75 -7.26 -10.66 -3.39
CA ARG A 75 -8.01 -11.72 -4.10
C ARG A 75 -9.16 -12.30 -3.29
N THR A 76 -9.28 -11.88 -2.05
CA THR A 76 -10.35 -12.29 -1.12
C THR A 76 -11.01 -11.06 -0.53
N VAL A 77 -12.21 -11.23 0.03
CA VAL A 77 -12.88 -10.17 0.79
C VAL A 77 -11.99 -9.75 1.96
N HIS A 78 -11.79 -8.44 2.13
CA HIS A 78 -10.97 -7.91 3.20
C HIS A 78 -11.60 -8.21 4.57
N PRO A 79 -10.87 -8.83 5.52
CA PRO A 79 -11.48 -9.41 6.73
C PRO A 79 -12.06 -8.37 7.70
N TYR A 80 -11.57 -7.13 7.68
CA TYR A 80 -12.02 -6.09 8.61
C TYR A 80 -13.00 -5.09 8.00
N THR A 81 -12.84 -4.76 6.71
CA THR A 81 -13.65 -3.75 6.05
C THR A 81 -14.76 -4.32 5.19
N GLY A 82 -14.69 -5.61 4.84
CA GLY A 82 -15.62 -6.24 3.92
C GLY A 82 -15.45 -5.79 2.46
N ALA A 83 -14.37 -5.06 2.14
CA ALA A 83 -14.09 -4.63 0.77
C ALA A 83 -13.99 -5.84 -0.16
N ALA A 84 -14.61 -5.74 -1.34
CA ALA A 84 -14.59 -6.78 -2.35
C ALA A 84 -13.16 -7.03 -2.85
N PRO A 85 -12.85 -8.27 -3.31
CA PRO A 85 -11.55 -8.54 -3.94
C PRO A 85 -11.37 -7.74 -5.22
N GLY A 86 -10.11 -7.53 -5.61
CA GLY A 86 -9.73 -6.87 -6.85
C GLY A 86 -9.00 -5.54 -6.67
N GLY A 87 -9.03 -4.94 -5.47
CA GLY A 87 -8.36 -3.68 -5.16
C GLY A 87 -6.91 -3.84 -4.68
N TRP A 88 -6.24 -2.70 -4.49
CA TRP A 88 -4.91 -2.57 -3.90
C TRP A 88 -4.94 -1.63 -2.70
N ALA A 89 -4.03 -1.86 -1.76
CA ALA A 89 -3.75 -0.99 -0.62
C ALA A 89 -2.39 -0.30 -0.81
N TRP A 90 -2.11 0.72 -0.02
CA TRP A 90 -0.86 1.51 -0.03
C TRP A 90 0.41 0.69 0.28
N THR A 91 0.26 -0.45 0.93
CA THR A 91 1.35 -1.26 1.47
C THR A 91 1.23 -2.72 1.05
N ASP A 92 2.34 -3.42 0.99
CA ASP A 92 2.46 -4.87 0.81
C ASP A 92 2.44 -5.63 2.15
N LEU A 93 2.37 -4.92 3.28
CA LEU A 93 2.32 -5.51 4.61
C LEU A 93 0.90 -5.95 5.01
N PRO A 94 0.78 -6.94 5.90
CA PRO A 94 -0.49 -7.29 6.51
C PRO A 94 -1.14 -6.09 7.22
N GLY A 95 -2.43 -5.88 6.99
CA GLY A 95 -3.19 -4.79 7.58
C GLY A 95 -3.46 -3.61 6.65
N GLY A 96 -2.89 -3.61 5.44
CA GLY A 96 -3.30 -2.69 4.39
C GLY A 96 -4.79 -2.86 4.07
N VAL A 97 -5.46 -1.77 3.73
CA VAL A 97 -6.88 -1.77 3.35
C VAL A 97 -6.99 -1.33 1.90
N PRO A 98 -7.56 -2.15 0.99
CA PRO A 98 -7.75 -1.72 -0.38
C PRO A 98 -8.70 -0.53 -0.44
N ASP A 99 -8.31 0.49 -1.18
CA ASP A 99 -9.08 1.71 -1.34
C ASP A 99 -9.15 2.17 -2.81
N ALA A 100 -9.85 3.26 -3.07
CA ALA A 100 -10.08 3.77 -4.42
C ALA A 100 -8.82 4.40 -5.01
N ASP A 101 -8.02 5.09 -4.21
CA ASP A 101 -6.85 5.83 -4.66
C ASP A 101 -5.72 4.88 -5.06
N ASP A 102 -5.39 3.93 -4.19
CA ASP A 102 -4.37 2.93 -4.46
C ASP A 102 -4.77 1.99 -5.60
N THR A 103 -6.06 1.61 -5.67
CA THR A 103 -6.59 0.78 -6.75
C THR A 103 -6.51 1.52 -8.10
N ALA A 104 -6.92 2.78 -8.17
CA ALA A 104 -6.82 3.58 -9.40
C ALA A 104 -5.35 3.77 -9.82
N GLY A 105 -4.48 4.08 -8.85
CA GLY A 105 -3.03 4.20 -9.08
C GLY A 105 -2.42 2.92 -9.63
N ALA A 106 -2.79 1.76 -9.08
CA ALA A 106 -2.33 0.46 -9.54
C ALA A 106 -2.80 0.14 -10.97
N LEU A 107 -4.06 0.37 -11.28
CA LEU A 107 -4.61 0.13 -12.63
C LEU A 107 -3.92 0.99 -13.69
N LEU A 108 -3.63 2.25 -13.40
CA LEU A 108 -2.87 3.13 -14.30
C LEU A 108 -1.43 2.64 -14.48
N ALA A 109 -0.77 2.24 -13.40
CA ALA A 109 0.59 1.70 -13.44
C ALA A 109 0.65 0.40 -14.26
N LEU A 110 -0.28 -0.52 -14.05
CA LEU A 110 -0.40 -1.75 -14.85
C LEU A 110 -0.56 -1.46 -16.34
N LYS A 111 -1.36 -0.45 -16.69
CA LYS A 111 -1.51 0.00 -18.08
C LYS A 111 -0.17 0.45 -18.66
N HIS A 112 0.59 1.29 -17.96
CA HIS A 112 1.89 1.76 -18.43
C HIS A 112 2.92 0.62 -18.56
N LEU A 113 2.92 -0.33 -17.65
CA LEU A 113 3.81 -1.49 -17.67
C LEU A 113 3.50 -2.47 -18.81
N SER A 114 2.23 -2.60 -19.19
CA SER A 114 1.74 -3.58 -20.16
C SER A 114 1.72 -3.09 -21.62
N LEU A 115 1.75 -1.76 -21.84
CA LEU A 115 1.71 -1.20 -23.20
C LEU A 115 3.02 -1.50 -23.92
N ALA A 116 2.91 -2.05 -25.15
CA ALA A 116 4.07 -2.13 -26.03
C ALA A 116 4.51 -0.71 -26.46
N PRO A 117 5.82 -0.46 -26.70
CA PRO A 117 6.28 0.81 -27.22
C PRO A 117 5.56 1.14 -28.54
N GLY A 118 4.88 2.27 -28.61
CA GLY A 118 4.22 2.75 -29.82
C GLY A 118 2.69 2.77 -29.81
N LEU A 119 2.01 2.35 -28.78
CA LEU A 119 0.54 2.41 -28.64
C LEU A 119 0.07 3.51 -27.66
N SER A 120 0.67 4.68 -27.70
CA SER A 120 0.09 5.88 -27.09
C SER A 120 -0.89 6.51 -28.08
N ARG A 121 -2.19 6.31 -27.87
CA ARG A 121 -3.24 7.16 -28.42
C ARG A 121 -3.90 7.92 -27.30
#